data_27e637af66268aeb3d1f3049fdbe427c
#
_entry.id   27e637af66268aeb3d1f3049fdbe427c
#
_cell.length_a   1.000
_cell.length_b   1.000
_cell.length_c   1.000
_cell.angle_alpha   90.00
_cell.angle_beta   90.00
_cell.angle_gamma   90.00
#
_symmetry.space_group_name_H-M   'P 1'
#
loop_
_entity.id
_entity.type
_entity.pdbx_description
1 polymer ?
#
loop_
_entity_poly.entity_id
_entity_poly.type
_entity_poly.pdbx_seq_one_letter_code
_entity_poly.pdbx_strand_id
1 'polypeptide(L)'
;MYKDADIPKPSVGDWCGKYAERLDPEKVAPDAPFGNFGDEYAVKSRRYYYANITFIDDQIGEIIAVLKERGMYDNAVICFTADHGDMLGDHYHWRKTYPYEGSTHIPYIVKWPAGMYKKVPLGARIEQPVELRDFLPTFIELAGGAVPPDMDGKSLLKLVQGQESEWRKYL
;
A
#
# COMPACT_ATOMS: atom_id res chain seq x y z
N MET A 1 17.22 -2.94 -14.49
CA MET A 1 17.23 -3.25 -13.07
C MET A 1 16.78 -4.69 -12.83
N TYR A 2 15.57 -5.12 -13.13
CA TYR A 2 15.08 -6.48 -12.84
C TYR A 2 15.19 -7.50 -14.00
N LYS A 3 16.08 -7.29 -14.98
CA LYS A 3 16.15 -8.14 -16.19
C LYS A 3 16.43 -9.60 -15.88
N ASP A 4 17.36 -9.83 -14.93
CA ASP A 4 17.82 -11.17 -14.56
C ASP A 4 17.36 -11.58 -13.14
N ALA A 5 16.40 -10.82 -12.55
CA ALA A 5 15.85 -11.14 -11.25
C ALA A 5 14.88 -12.32 -11.35
N ASP A 6 14.93 -13.20 -10.35
CA ASP A 6 13.92 -14.24 -10.16
C ASP A 6 12.62 -13.59 -9.66
N ILE A 7 11.65 -13.52 -10.54
CA ILE A 7 10.35 -12.91 -10.27
C ILE A 7 9.33 -14.01 -10.02
N PRO A 8 8.66 -14.03 -8.86
CA PRO A 8 7.69 -15.07 -8.55
C PRO A 8 6.52 -15.05 -9.53
N LYS A 9 6.05 -16.24 -9.90
CA LYS A 9 4.84 -16.40 -10.69
C LYS A 9 3.61 -15.98 -9.88
N PRO A 10 2.48 -15.67 -10.57
CA PRO A 10 1.21 -15.46 -9.91
C PRO A 10 0.76 -16.68 -9.08
N SER A 11 0.14 -16.41 -7.97
CA SER A 11 -0.57 -17.42 -7.18
C SER A 11 -1.95 -17.68 -7.79
N VAL A 12 -2.25 -18.93 -8.12
CA VAL A 12 -3.53 -19.30 -8.76
C VAL A 12 -4.22 -20.37 -7.92
N GLY A 13 -5.37 -20.06 -7.35
CA GLY A 13 -6.17 -21.01 -6.58
C GLY A 13 -6.91 -22.00 -7.48
N ASP A 14 -7.17 -23.20 -6.97
CA ASP A 14 -7.83 -24.28 -7.71
C ASP A 14 -9.23 -23.90 -8.22
N TRP A 15 -9.91 -22.97 -7.53
CA TRP A 15 -11.22 -22.44 -7.91
C TRP A 15 -11.20 -21.57 -9.17
N CYS A 16 -10.02 -21.18 -9.65
CA CYS A 16 -9.86 -20.31 -10.82
C CYS A 16 -10.05 -21.03 -12.16
N GLY A 17 -10.38 -22.33 -12.16
CA GLY A 17 -10.49 -23.15 -13.38
C GLY A 17 -11.33 -22.54 -14.51
N LYS A 18 -12.41 -21.81 -14.16
CA LYS A 18 -13.26 -21.09 -15.13
C LYS A 18 -12.54 -19.94 -15.89
N TYR A 19 -11.40 -19.46 -15.38
CA TYR A 19 -10.57 -18.40 -15.98
C TYR A 19 -9.26 -18.95 -16.55
N ALA A 20 -9.06 -20.27 -16.53
CA ALA A 20 -7.80 -20.90 -16.92
C ALA A 20 -7.53 -20.89 -18.44
N GLU A 21 -8.57 -20.66 -19.27
CA GLU A 21 -8.39 -20.54 -20.71
C GLU A 21 -7.39 -19.42 -21.04
N ARG A 22 -6.40 -19.78 -21.85
CA ARG A 22 -5.36 -18.84 -22.27
C ARG A 22 -5.93 -17.81 -23.22
N LEU A 23 -5.80 -16.55 -22.90
CA LEU A 23 -6.21 -15.42 -23.73
C LEU A 23 -5.00 -14.77 -24.41
N ASP A 24 -5.23 -14.21 -25.57
CA ASP A 24 -4.28 -13.38 -26.27
C ASP A 24 -4.40 -11.93 -25.73
N PRO A 25 -3.37 -11.39 -25.08
CA PRO A 25 -3.46 -10.05 -24.51
C PRO A 25 -3.69 -8.93 -25.54
N GLU A 26 -3.34 -9.18 -26.83
CA GLU A 26 -3.58 -8.21 -27.91
C GLU A 26 -5.05 -8.15 -28.35
N LYS A 27 -5.84 -9.18 -27.99
CA LYS A 27 -7.27 -9.30 -28.34
C LYS A 27 -8.21 -8.93 -27.21
N VAL A 28 -7.66 -8.54 -26.07
CA VAL A 28 -8.44 -8.18 -24.89
C VAL A 28 -8.30 -6.68 -24.63
N ALA A 29 -9.32 -6.06 -24.03
CA ALA A 29 -9.24 -4.66 -23.65
C ALA A 29 -8.03 -4.42 -22.74
N PRO A 30 -7.22 -3.34 -22.95
CA PRO A 30 -6.02 -3.07 -22.15
C PRO A 30 -6.28 -2.92 -20.64
N ASP A 31 -7.52 -2.69 -20.26
CA ASP A 31 -7.98 -2.54 -18.89
C ASP A 31 -8.79 -3.73 -18.36
N ALA A 32 -8.75 -4.86 -19.06
CA ALA A 32 -9.45 -6.07 -18.63
C ALA A 32 -9.05 -6.46 -17.19
N PRO A 33 -10.04 -6.65 -16.29
CA PRO A 33 -9.76 -6.94 -14.88
C PRO A 33 -9.40 -8.41 -14.64
N PHE A 34 -9.59 -9.30 -15.62
CA PHE A 34 -9.26 -10.72 -15.53
C PHE A 34 -8.86 -11.30 -16.88
N GLY A 35 -8.09 -12.36 -16.82
CA GLY A 35 -7.64 -13.12 -17.97
C GLY A 35 -6.35 -13.88 -17.72
N ASN A 36 -6.27 -15.13 -18.20
CA ASN A 36 -5.02 -15.89 -18.22
C ASN A 36 -4.19 -15.49 -19.43
N PHE A 37 -3.24 -14.58 -19.25
CA PHE A 37 -2.28 -14.18 -20.28
C PHE A 37 -1.00 -15.01 -20.27
N GLY A 38 -0.91 -15.98 -19.37
CA GLY A 38 0.21 -16.89 -19.15
C GLY A 38 1.34 -16.33 -18.30
N ASP A 39 2.15 -17.26 -17.81
CA ASP A 39 3.23 -16.99 -16.87
C ASP A 39 4.23 -15.95 -17.38
N GLU A 40 4.62 -16.05 -18.63
CA GLU A 40 5.61 -15.12 -19.23
C GLU A 40 5.11 -13.67 -19.20
N TYR A 41 3.86 -13.44 -19.58
CA TYR A 41 3.25 -12.12 -19.54
C TYR A 41 3.15 -11.61 -18.08
N ALA A 42 2.72 -12.48 -17.17
CA ALA A 42 2.58 -12.12 -15.78
C ALA A 42 3.91 -11.79 -15.12
N VAL A 43 4.95 -12.59 -15.32
CA VAL A 43 6.31 -12.34 -14.83
C VAL A 43 6.88 -11.06 -15.43
N LYS A 44 6.66 -10.80 -16.72
CA LYS A 44 7.07 -9.55 -17.37
C LYS A 44 6.39 -8.33 -16.74
N SER A 45 5.08 -8.40 -16.51
CA SER A 45 4.31 -7.33 -15.87
C SER A 45 4.78 -7.07 -14.44
N ARG A 46 5.00 -8.10 -13.64
CA ARG A 46 5.58 -8.00 -12.28
C ARG A 46 6.96 -7.37 -12.28
N ARG A 47 7.79 -7.69 -13.26
CA ARG A 47 9.13 -7.11 -13.41
C ARG A 47 9.07 -5.59 -13.62
N TYR A 48 8.16 -5.12 -14.46
CA TYR A 48 7.94 -3.68 -14.65
C TYR A 48 7.36 -3.02 -13.41
N TYR A 49 6.45 -3.69 -12.73
CA TYR A 49 5.87 -3.18 -11.48
C TYR A 49 6.96 -2.99 -10.40
N TYR A 50 7.84 -3.97 -10.21
CA TYR A 50 8.97 -3.85 -9.27
C TYR A 50 9.96 -2.74 -9.69
N ALA A 51 10.19 -2.56 -10.97
CA ALA A 51 11.01 -1.45 -11.46
C ALA A 51 10.37 -0.09 -11.13
N ASN A 52 9.05 0.03 -11.25
CA ASN A 52 8.32 1.24 -10.83
C ASN A 52 8.43 1.48 -9.31
N ILE A 53 8.33 0.43 -8.50
CA ILE A 53 8.53 0.56 -7.04
C ILE A 53 9.91 1.14 -6.73
N THR A 54 10.97 0.62 -7.36
CA THR A 54 12.33 1.15 -7.17
C THR A 54 12.44 2.59 -7.64
N PHE A 55 11.85 2.92 -8.78
CA PHE A 55 11.85 4.30 -9.27
C PHE A 55 11.14 5.26 -8.28
N ILE A 56 10.00 4.84 -7.72
CA ILE A 56 9.28 5.63 -6.71
C ILE A 56 10.13 5.78 -5.45
N ASP A 57 10.81 4.73 -5.00
CA ASP A 57 11.69 4.77 -3.82
C ASP A 57 12.82 5.76 -4.00
N ASP A 58 13.47 5.78 -5.18
CA ASP A 58 14.48 6.77 -5.53
C ASP A 58 13.92 8.21 -5.44
N GLN A 59 12.72 8.44 -5.98
CA GLN A 59 12.07 9.77 -5.93
C GLN A 59 11.71 10.19 -4.49
N ILE A 60 11.26 9.26 -3.66
CA ILE A 60 11.02 9.51 -2.24
C ILE A 60 12.33 9.90 -1.55
N GLY A 61 13.44 9.25 -1.89
CA GLY A 61 14.77 9.60 -1.42
C GLY A 61 15.13 11.06 -1.69
N GLU A 62 14.89 11.54 -2.91
CA GLU A 62 15.11 12.95 -3.29
C GLU A 62 14.24 13.93 -2.48
N ILE A 63 12.95 13.61 -2.29
CA ILE A 63 12.04 14.42 -1.46
C ILE A 63 12.56 14.51 -0.02
N ILE A 64 12.96 13.37 0.56
CA ILE A 64 13.50 13.31 1.92
C ILE A 64 14.81 14.12 2.03
N ALA A 65 15.67 14.08 1.01
CA ALA A 65 16.91 14.87 0.99
C ALA A 65 16.61 16.37 1.06
N VAL A 66 15.66 16.86 0.27
CA VAL A 66 15.23 18.27 0.28
C VAL A 66 14.61 18.66 1.64
N LEU A 67 13.81 17.80 2.26
CA LEU A 67 13.27 18.07 3.59
C LEU A 67 14.37 18.20 4.66
N LYS A 68 15.41 17.37 4.58
CA LYS A 68 16.57 17.42 5.48
C LYS A 68 17.39 18.69 5.25
N GLU A 69 17.68 19.02 3.99
CA GLU A 69 18.42 20.24 3.62
C GLU A 69 17.74 21.52 4.14
N ARG A 70 16.40 21.54 4.10
CA ARG A 70 15.58 22.65 4.58
C ARG A 70 15.31 22.63 6.09
N GLY A 71 15.85 21.66 6.84
CA GLY A 71 15.60 21.50 8.28
C GLY A 71 14.14 21.18 8.64
N MET A 72 13.35 20.69 7.68
CA MET A 72 11.93 20.37 7.87
C MET A 72 11.70 18.92 8.26
N TYR A 73 12.65 18.02 7.98
CA TYR A 73 12.49 16.58 8.13
C TYR A 73 12.08 16.17 9.54
N ASP A 74 12.74 16.69 10.56
CA ASP A 74 12.50 16.29 11.95
C ASP A 74 11.11 16.67 12.45
N ASN A 75 10.53 17.76 11.92
CA ASN A 75 9.18 18.20 12.28
C ASN A 75 8.08 17.72 11.32
N ALA A 76 8.43 17.01 10.26
CA ALA A 76 7.47 16.50 9.28
C ALA A 76 6.84 15.19 9.75
N VAL A 77 5.54 15.02 9.46
CA VAL A 77 4.90 13.71 9.33
C VAL A 77 5.07 13.29 7.88
N ILE A 78 5.63 12.10 7.65
CA ILE A 78 5.76 11.54 6.31
C ILE A 78 5.00 10.22 6.31
N CYS A 79 4.03 10.09 5.43
CA CYS A 79 3.26 8.87 5.26
C CYS A 79 3.45 8.33 3.85
N PHE A 80 3.85 7.08 3.76
CA PHE A 80 3.90 6.33 2.52
C PHE A 80 2.76 5.32 2.49
N THR A 81 1.96 5.38 1.45
CA THR A 81 0.82 4.49 1.23
C THR A 81 0.46 4.43 -0.26
N ALA A 82 -0.54 3.62 -0.59
CA ALA A 82 -1.18 3.57 -1.90
C ALA A 82 -2.70 3.66 -1.75
N ASP A 83 -3.41 4.05 -2.81
CA ASP A 83 -4.87 4.05 -2.85
C ASP A 83 -5.44 2.62 -2.97
N HIS A 84 -4.71 1.74 -3.63
CA HIS A 84 -4.98 0.31 -3.80
C HIS A 84 -3.71 -0.42 -4.22
N GLY A 85 -3.74 -1.75 -4.22
CA GLY A 85 -2.69 -2.59 -4.78
C GLY A 85 -2.97 -2.99 -6.23
N ASP A 86 -2.38 -4.11 -6.65
CA ASP A 86 -2.59 -4.73 -7.95
C ASP A 86 -2.48 -6.25 -7.84
N MET A 87 -3.39 -6.97 -8.46
CA MET A 87 -3.43 -8.43 -8.47
C MET A 87 -2.27 -9.05 -9.25
N LEU A 88 -1.72 -8.35 -10.24
CA LEU A 88 -0.55 -8.77 -11.02
C LEU A 88 -0.61 -10.21 -11.55
N GLY A 89 -1.80 -10.65 -11.96
CA GLY A 89 -2.06 -11.98 -12.47
C GLY A 89 -2.43 -13.03 -11.42
N ASP A 90 -2.41 -12.70 -10.13
CA ASP A 90 -2.90 -13.62 -9.10
C ASP A 90 -4.36 -14.00 -9.39
N HIS A 91 -4.65 -15.29 -9.33
CA HIS A 91 -5.96 -15.84 -9.66
C HIS A 91 -6.49 -15.45 -11.06
N TYR A 92 -5.60 -15.15 -12.01
CA TYR A 92 -5.89 -14.60 -13.34
C TYR A 92 -6.55 -13.22 -13.29
N HIS A 93 -6.39 -12.50 -12.17
CA HIS A 93 -6.90 -11.15 -12.00
C HIS A 93 -5.81 -10.12 -12.16
N TRP A 94 -6.18 -8.95 -12.63
CA TRP A 94 -5.33 -7.82 -12.89
C TRP A 94 -5.92 -6.58 -12.22
N ARG A 95 -5.07 -5.63 -11.89
CA ARG A 95 -5.50 -4.40 -11.22
C ARG A 95 -6.14 -4.66 -9.84
N LYS A 96 -7.21 -3.98 -9.49
CA LYS A 96 -7.75 -3.78 -8.13
C LYS A 96 -9.24 -4.09 -7.96
N THR A 97 -9.84 -4.82 -8.87
CA THR A 97 -11.31 -4.96 -8.94
C THR A 97 -11.89 -5.80 -7.79
N TYR A 98 -11.09 -6.63 -7.15
CA TYR A 98 -11.54 -7.63 -6.19
C TYR A 98 -10.89 -7.45 -4.82
N PRO A 99 -11.56 -7.85 -3.72
CA PRO A 99 -11.07 -7.71 -2.35
C PRO A 99 -10.07 -8.81 -1.96
N TYR A 100 -9.06 -9.03 -2.79
CA TYR A 100 -7.95 -9.93 -2.49
C TYR A 100 -6.74 -9.18 -1.98
N GLU A 101 -5.85 -9.87 -1.26
CA GLU A 101 -4.62 -9.33 -0.69
C GLU A 101 -3.82 -8.44 -1.67
N GLY A 102 -3.61 -8.91 -2.90
CA GLY A 102 -2.89 -8.14 -3.91
C GLY A 102 -3.53 -6.79 -4.24
N SER A 103 -4.85 -6.66 -4.08
CA SER A 103 -5.61 -5.46 -4.37
C SER A 103 -5.81 -4.55 -3.15
N THR A 104 -5.99 -5.12 -1.96
CA THR A 104 -6.45 -4.39 -0.77
C THR A 104 -5.37 -4.19 0.29
N HIS A 105 -4.36 -5.07 0.36
CA HIS A 105 -3.29 -4.97 1.35
C HIS A 105 -2.21 -4.00 0.86
N ILE A 106 -2.44 -2.72 1.13
CA ILE A 106 -1.55 -1.62 0.74
C ILE A 106 -0.53 -1.30 1.83
N PRO A 107 0.63 -0.71 1.49
CA PRO A 107 1.59 -0.24 2.48
C PRO A 107 1.01 0.90 3.31
N TYR A 108 1.35 0.94 4.60
CA TYR A 108 1.03 2.03 5.49
C TYR A 108 2.22 2.30 6.42
N ILE A 109 3.13 3.15 5.98
CA ILE A 109 4.37 3.45 6.68
C ILE A 109 4.36 4.91 7.10
N VAL A 110 4.56 5.19 8.39
CA VAL A 110 4.54 6.55 8.90
C VAL A 110 5.84 6.88 9.65
N LYS A 111 6.46 7.98 9.24
CA LYS A 111 7.49 8.67 10.01
C LYS A 111 6.83 9.80 10.79
N TRP A 112 6.89 9.75 12.09
CA TRP A 112 6.37 10.78 12.99
C TRP A 112 7.38 11.91 13.20
N PRO A 113 6.96 13.13 13.62
CA PRO A 113 7.86 14.17 14.08
C PRO A 113 8.75 13.69 15.24
N ALA A 114 9.99 14.16 15.29
CA ALA A 114 10.94 13.76 16.33
C ALA A 114 10.42 14.01 17.77
N GLY A 115 9.61 15.05 17.98
CA GLY A 115 8.94 15.32 19.25
C GLY A 115 7.99 14.24 19.73
N MET A 116 7.53 13.35 18.83
CA MET A 116 6.64 12.22 19.17
C MET A 116 7.39 10.93 19.50
N TYR A 117 8.70 10.81 19.27
CA TYR A 117 9.43 9.55 19.44
C TYR A 117 9.41 8.98 20.88
N LYS A 118 9.21 9.82 21.87
CA LYS A 118 9.01 9.37 23.26
C LYS A 118 7.68 8.65 23.47
N LYS A 119 6.69 8.91 22.62
CA LYS A 119 5.34 8.37 22.71
C LYS A 119 5.08 7.25 21.70
N VAL A 120 5.79 7.29 20.57
CA VAL A 120 5.68 6.32 19.48
C VAL A 120 7.06 5.73 19.23
N PRO A 121 7.31 4.48 19.63
CA PRO A 121 8.62 3.84 19.43
C PRO A 121 9.00 3.78 17.95
N LEU A 122 10.28 4.06 17.67
CA LEU A 122 10.82 3.89 16.30
C LEU A 122 10.80 2.41 15.91
N GLY A 123 10.41 2.15 14.66
CA GLY A 123 10.32 0.79 14.14
C GLY A 123 9.16 -0.03 14.71
N ALA A 124 8.23 0.61 15.43
CA ALA A 124 7.04 -0.08 15.92
C ALA A 124 6.22 -0.62 14.75
N ARG A 125 5.72 -1.84 14.92
CA ARG A 125 4.78 -2.48 14.02
C ARG A 125 3.42 -2.57 14.71
N ILE A 126 2.38 -2.15 14.00
CA ILE A 126 1.00 -2.17 14.45
C ILE A 126 0.30 -3.29 13.69
N GLU A 127 -0.24 -4.28 14.42
CA GLU A 127 -0.91 -5.44 13.83
C GLU A 127 -2.42 -5.24 13.66
N GLN A 128 -2.95 -4.18 14.26
CA GLN A 128 -4.37 -3.85 14.14
C GLN A 128 -4.69 -3.38 12.73
N PRO A 129 -5.84 -3.79 12.17
CA PRO A 129 -6.26 -3.37 10.83
C PRO A 129 -6.53 -1.86 10.80
N VAL A 130 -5.87 -1.17 9.87
CA VAL A 130 -6.02 0.26 9.59
C VAL A 130 -6.40 0.46 8.14
N GLU A 131 -7.00 1.60 7.82
CA GLU A 131 -7.49 1.86 6.46
C GLU A 131 -7.30 3.33 6.06
N LEU A 132 -7.48 3.63 4.77
CA LEU A 132 -7.27 4.98 4.24
C LEU A 132 -8.17 6.04 4.90
N ARG A 133 -9.38 5.67 5.36
CA ARG A 133 -10.27 6.58 6.08
C ARG A 133 -9.66 7.12 7.39
N ASP A 134 -8.67 6.42 7.95
CA ASP A 134 -7.99 6.80 9.20
C ASP A 134 -6.98 7.95 9.02
N PHE A 135 -6.60 8.28 7.77
CA PHE A 135 -5.68 9.37 7.49
C PHE A 135 -6.21 10.72 7.94
N LEU A 136 -7.39 11.06 7.43
CA LEU A 136 -7.93 12.40 7.64
C LEU A 136 -8.11 12.73 9.13
N PRO A 137 -8.76 11.89 9.95
CA PRO A 137 -8.87 12.15 11.40
C PRO A 137 -7.51 12.21 12.08
N THR A 138 -6.53 11.40 11.65
CA THR A 138 -5.16 11.45 12.19
C THR A 138 -4.48 12.80 11.91
N PHE A 139 -4.59 13.30 10.69
CA PHE A 139 -3.97 14.57 10.31
C PHE A 139 -4.67 15.78 10.94
N ILE A 140 -6.00 15.74 11.09
CA ILE A 140 -6.75 16.78 11.81
C ILE A 140 -6.24 16.87 13.25
N GLU A 141 -6.14 15.74 13.95
CA GLU A 141 -5.68 15.70 15.34
C GLU A 141 -4.20 16.13 15.46
N LEU A 142 -3.34 15.70 14.54
CA LEU A 142 -1.93 16.14 14.47
C LEU A 142 -1.78 17.65 14.29
N ALA A 143 -2.68 18.26 13.54
CA ALA A 143 -2.72 19.71 13.33
C ALA A 143 -3.35 20.46 14.52
N GLY A 144 -3.77 19.78 15.57
CA GLY A 144 -4.42 20.37 16.75
C GLY A 144 -5.91 20.67 16.54
N GLY A 145 -6.51 20.15 15.47
CA GLY A 145 -7.94 20.26 15.21
C GLY A 145 -8.79 19.23 15.97
N ALA A 146 -10.09 19.49 16.03
CA ALA A 146 -11.06 18.52 16.56
C ALA A 146 -11.59 17.64 15.42
N VAL A 147 -11.51 16.32 15.59
CA VAL A 147 -12.06 15.36 14.62
C VAL A 147 -13.59 15.41 14.68
N PRO A 148 -14.29 15.65 13.54
CA PRO A 148 -15.75 15.61 13.49
C PRO A 148 -16.31 14.26 13.98
N PRO A 149 -17.40 14.26 14.77
CA PRO A 149 -17.94 13.04 15.36
C PRO A 149 -18.61 12.10 14.35
N ASP A 150 -18.96 12.60 13.18
CA ASP A 150 -19.57 11.87 12.06
C ASP A 150 -18.57 11.32 11.06
N MET A 151 -17.27 11.36 11.39
CA MET A 151 -16.22 10.83 10.51
C MET A 151 -16.10 9.31 10.67
N ASP A 152 -16.15 8.58 9.55
CA ASP A 152 -16.07 7.10 9.56
C ASP A 152 -14.70 6.54 9.98
N GLY A 153 -13.61 7.26 9.68
CA GLY A 153 -12.25 6.88 10.06
C GLY A 153 -11.95 7.21 11.52
N LYS A 154 -10.93 6.57 12.06
CA LYS A 154 -10.43 6.79 13.42
C LYS A 154 -9.01 7.32 13.42
N SER A 155 -8.70 8.32 14.27
CA SER A 155 -7.32 8.77 14.43
C SER A 155 -6.43 7.65 14.95
N LEU A 156 -5.26 7.49 14.34
CA LEU A 156 -4.25 6.50 14.70
C LEU A 156 -3.42 6.90 15.92
N LEU A 157 -3.52 8.16 16.40
CA LEU A 157 -2.59 8.66 17.42
C LEU A 157 -2.62 7.86 18.71
N LYS A 158 -3.81 7.54 19.22
CA LYS A 158 -3.94 6.71 20.43
C LYS A 158 -3.47 5.29 20.21
N LEU A 159 -3.77 4.72 19.03
CA LEU A 159 -3.35 3.37 18.65
C LEU A 159 -1.82 3.25 18.64
N VAL A 160 -1.13 4.14 17.93
CA VAL A 160 0.35 4.10 17.82
C VAL A 160 1.06 4.43 19.13
N GLN A 161 0.39 5.10 20.06
CA GLN A 161 0.90 5.37 21.42
C GLN A 161 0.59 4.25 22.42
N GLY A 162 -0.07 3.18 21.99
CA GLY A 162 -0.48 2.08 22.87
C GLY A 162 -1.56 2.48 23.89
N GLN A 163 -2.32 3.54 23.61
CA GLN A 163 -3.36 4.08 24.50
C GLN A 163 -4.78 3.66 24.08
N GLU A 164 -4.90 2.97 22.96
CA GLU A 164 -6.19 2.50 22.45
C GLU A 164 -6.39 1.03 22.80
N SER A 165 -7.43 0.73 23.58
CA SER A 165 -7.77 -0.64 23.99
C SER A 165 -8.88 -1.27 23.13
N GLU A 166 -9.65 -0.45 22.41
CA GLU A 166 -10.81 -0.89 21.62
C GLU A 166 -10.65 -0.47 20.15
N TRP A 167 -9.82 -1.19 19.43
CA TRP A 167 -9.67 -0.99 18.00
C TRP A 167 -10.51 -1.99 17.20
N ARG A 168 -10.79 -1.63 15.93
CA ARG A 168 -11.51 -2.55 15.02
C ARG A 168 -10.74 -3.87 14.85
N LYS A 169 -11.46 -4.96 14.72
CA LYS A 169 -10.90 -6.30 14.48
C LYS A 169 -10.90 -6.67 12.99
N TYR A 170 -11.74 -6.01 12.22
CA TYR A 170 -11.97 -6.27 10.79
C TYR A 170 -12.10 -4.94 10.05
N LEU A 171 -11.83 -4.97 8.75
CA LEU A 171 -12.10 -3.90 7.79
C LEU A 171 -13.39 -4.19 7.04
#